data_0c0d7640a5b339c8c6a6005898ff019e
#
_entry.id   0c0d7640a5b339c8c6a6005898ff019e
#
_cell.length_a   1.000
_cell.length_b   1.000
_cell.length_c   1.000
_cell.angle_alpha   90.00
_cell.angle_beta   90.00
_cell.angle_gamma   90.00
#
_symmetry.space_group_name_H-M   'P 1'
#
loop_
_entity.id
_entity.type
_entity.pdbx_description
1 polymer ?
#
loop_
_entity_poly.entity_id
_entity_poly.type
_entity_poly.pdbx_seq_one_letter_code
_entity_poly.pdbx_strand_id
1 'polypeptide(L)'
;GVGNRLGPLILAEIGDIRRFHSGKALNAYAGNDAPPYQSGTFESHNRHISKRGNAALRKYCFEVMQALKLTRPQNDPVYLFLLKKEQEGKPYNVAKMAGVNKFLRIYYARAMETLKQQ
;
A
#
# COMPACT_ATOMS: atom_id res chain seq x y z
N GLY A 1 4.13 13.37 2.43
CA GLY A 1 3.08 13.29 2.82
C GLY A 1 1.78 12.84 2.24
N VAL A 2 0.95 12.37 3.13
CA VAL A 2 -0.34 11.82 2.75
C VAL A 2 -1.39 12.92 2.59
N GLY A 3 -1.19 14.04 3.25
CA GLY A 3 -2.10 15.15 3.16
C GLY A 3 -3.21 15.12 4.18
N ASN A 4 -3.95 16.23 4.24
CA ASN A 4 -4.95 16.43 5.29
C ASN A 4 -6.22 15.60 5.09
N ARG A 5 -6.50 15.21 3.85
CA ARG A 5 -7.71 14.43 3.57
C ARG A 5 -7.47 12.93 3.67
N LEU A 6 -6.41 12.45 3.01
CA LEU A 6 -6.16 11.02 2.92
C LEU A 6 -5.64 10.42 4.22
N GLY A 7 -4.84 11.18 4.97
CA GLY A 7 -4.29 10.70 6.24
C GLY A 7 -5.35 10.19 7.19
N PRO A 8 -6.34 11.02 7.56
CA PRO A 8 -7.42 10.57 8.44
C PRO A 8 -8.25 9.43 7.88
N LEU A 9 -8.49 9.41 6.55
CA LEU A 9 -9.25 8.33 5.92
C LEU A 9 -8.53 7.00 6.03
N ILE A 10 -7.22 7.01 5.77
CA ILE A 10 -6.40 5.80 5.87
C ILE A 10 -6.35 5.33 7.31
N LEU A 11 -6.13 6.25 8.24
CA LEU A 11 -6.07 5.92 9.66
C LEU A 11 -7.35 5.26 10.13
N ALA A 12 -8.50 5.80 9.70
CA ALA A 12 -9.80 5.25 10.07
C ALA A 12 -10.00 3.83 9.54
N GLU A 13 -9.55 3.57 8.30
CA GLU A 13 -9.71 2.25 7.70
C GLU A 13 -8.77 1.21 8.33
N ILE A 14 -7.58 1.61 8.71
CA ILE A 14 -6.62 0.70 9.33
C ILE A 14 -7.01 0.42 10.79
N GLY A 15 -7.45 1.44 11.50
CA GLY A 15 -7.78 1.33 12.91
C GLY A 15 -6.54 1.07 13.75
N ASP A 16 -6.66 0.20 14.75
CA ASP A 16 -5.55 -0.09 15.66
C ASP A 16 -4.50 -0.93 14.94
N ILE A 17 -3.32 -0.37 14.79
CA ILE A 17 -2.22 -1.04 14.08
C ILE A 17 -1.82 -2.34 14.75
N ARG A 18 -2.08 -2.48 16.06
CA ARG A 18 -1.68 -3.67 16.81
C ARG A 18 -2.43 -4.92 16.39
N ARG A 19 -3.53 -4.79 15.66
CA ARG A 19 -4.27 -5.98 15.18
C ARG A 19 -3.59 -6.65 13.99
N PHE A 20 -2.50 -6.09 13.48
CA PHE A 20 -1.73 -6.68 12.39
C PHE A 20 -0.40 -7.19 12.91
N HIS A 21 0.02 -8.38 12.43
CA HIS A 21 1.28 -8.99 12.83
C HIS A 21 2.49 -8.32 12.20
N SER A 22 2.31 -7.71 11.04
CA SER A 22 3.43 -7.23 10.24
C SER A 22 2.92 -6.30 9.16
N GLY A 23 3.85 -5.62 8.49
CA GLY A 23 3.51 -4.83 7.32
C GLY A 23 2.92 -5.68 6.20
N LYS A 24 3.38 -6.92 6.10
CA LYS A 24 2.83 -7.87 5.12
C LYS A 24 1.34 -8.13 5.40
N ALA A 25 0.98 -8.31 6.66
CA ALA A 25 -0.41 -8.53 7.04
C ALA A 25 -1.27 -7.32 6.71
N LEU A 26 -0.74 -6.12 6.91
CA LEU A 26 -1.45 -4.89 6.55
C LEU A 26 -1.65 -4.80 5.03
N ASN A 27 -0.65 -5.17 4.25
CA ASN A 27 -0.78 -5.22 2.79
C ASN A 27 -1.87 -6.21 2.36
N ALA A 28 -1.91 -7.38 3.00
CA ALA A 28 -2.94 -8.37 2.71
C ALA A 28 -4.32 -7.81 3.03
N TYR A 29 -4.45 -7.12 4.14
CA TYR A 29 -5.70 -6.49 4.52
C TYR A 29 -6.19 -5.49 3.48
N ALA A 30 -5.27 -4.77 2.85
CA ALA A 30 -5.61 -3.84 1.77
C ALA A 30 -5.89 -4.55 0.44
N GLY A 31 -5.71 -5.86 0.39
CA GLY A 31 -5.90 -6.62 -0.84
C GLY A 31 -4.75 -6.45 -1.81
N ASN A 32 -3.58 -6.15 -1.31
CA ASN A 32 -2.41 -5.85 -2.13
C ASN A 32 -1.39 -6.98 -2.14
N ASP A 33 -1.81 -8.19 -1.80
CA ASP A 33 -0.90 -9.32 -1.63
C ASP A 33 -1.03 -10.40 -2.70
N ALA A 34 -1.95 -10.24 -3.65
CA ALA A 34 -2.21 -11.28 -4.63
C ALA A 34 -1.00 -11.45 -5.55
N PRO A 35 -0.42 -12.66 -5.64
CA PRO A 35 0.72 -12.88 -6.51
C PRO A 35 0.29 -12.82 -7.97
N PRO A 36 1.01 -12.06 -8.79
CA PRO A 36 0.63 -11.90 -10.19
C PRO A 36 0.94 -13.12 -11.06
N TYR A 37 1.72 -14.05 -10.55
CA TYR A 37 2.20 -15.18 -11.34
C TYR A 37 1.40 -16.45 -11.13
N GLN A 38 0.24 -16.37 -10.52
CA GLN A 38 -0.61 -17.52 -10.30
C GLN A 38 -1.03 -18.11 -11.64
N SER A 39 -1.08 -19.45 -11.71
CA SER A 39 -1.53 -20.11 -12.92
C SER A 39 -3.00 -19.83 -13.15
N GLY A 40 -3.45 -20.00 -14.41
CA GLY A 40 -4.80 -19.67 -14.79
C GLY A 40 -5.88 -20.29 -13.92
N THR A 41 -5.68 -21.54 -13.54
CA THR A 41 -6.67 -22.25 -12.72
C THR A 41 -6.86 -21.58 -11.35
N PHE A 42 -5.78 -21.13 -10.77
CA PHE A 42 -5.83 -20.52 -9.45
C PHE A 42 -6.09 -19.03 -9.48
N GLU A 43 -5.92 -18.42 -10.62
CA GLU A 43 -6.08 -16.97 -10.71
C GLU A 43 -7.47 -16.52 -10.29
N SER A 44 -8.49 -17.27 -10.66
CA SER A 44 -9.86 -16.93 -10.28
C SER A 44 -10.03 -16.91 -8.78
N HIS A 45 -9.49 -17.91 -8.11
CA HIS A 45 -9.56 -18.00 -6.67
C HIS A 45 -8.77 -16.87 -6.01
N ASN A 46 -7.60 -16.59 -6.53
CA ASN A 46 -6.76 -15.54 -5.98
C ASN A 46 -7.40 -14.17 -6.14
N ARG A 47 -8.08 -13.95 -7.24
CA ARG A 47 -8.80 -12.70 -7.41
C ARG A 47 -9.93 -12.55 -6.39
N HIS A 48 -10.61 -13.62 -6.07
CA HIS A 48 -11.63 -13.60 -5.02
C HIS A 48 -11.01 -13.28 -3.67
N ILE A 49 -9.87 -13.87 -3.36
CA ILE A 49 -9.18 -13.61 -2.11
C ILE A 49 -8.76 -12.16 -2.03
N SER A 50 -8.20 -11.63 -3.12
CA SER A 50 -7.78 -10.23 -3.16
C SER A 50 -8.95 -9.28 -2.91
N LYS A 51 -10.12 -9.62 -3.44
CA LYS A 51 -11.31 -8.79 -3.27
C LYS A 51 -11.80 -8.78 -1.84
N ARG A 52 -11.35 -9.72 -1.01
CA ARG A 52 -11.70 -9.70 0.41
C ARG A 52 -10.99 -8.62 1.19
N GLY A 53 -9.93 -8.06 0.61
CA GLY A 53 -9.22 -6.98 1.26
C GLY A 53 -10.09 -5.73 1.37
N ASN A 54 -9.64 -4.78 2.16
CA ASN A 54 -10.37 -3.53 2.35
C ASN A 54 -10.22 -2.67 1.09
N ALA A 55 -11.26 -2.63 0.29
CA ALA A 55 -11.25 -1.90 -0.96
C ALA A 55 -11.11 -0.40 -0.75
N ALA A 56 -11.68 0.13 0.32
CA ALA A 56 -11.56 1.55 0.61
C ALA A 56 -10.12 1.92 0.92
N LEU A 57 -9.45 1.12 1.74
CA LEU A 57 -8.04 1.36 2.06
C LEU A 57 -7.19 1.30 0.81
N ARG A 58 -7.41 0.29 -0.03
CA ARG A 58 -6.67 0.15 -1.28
C ARG A 58 -6.85 1.37 -2.17
N LYS A 59 -8.09 1.84 -2.29
CA LYS A 59 -8.39 3.03 -3.08
C LYS A 59 -7.64 4.25 -2.57
N TYR A 60 -7.66 4.46 -1.26
CA TYR A 60 -6.98 5.61 -0.67
C TYR A 60 -5.46 5.52 -0.88
N CYS A 61 -4.90 4.32 -0.79
CA CYS A 61 -3.48 4.14 -1.03
C CYS A 61 -3.11 4.45 -2.49
N PHE A 62 -3.96 4.07 -3.45
CA PHE A 62 -3.72 4.43 -4.84
C PHE A 62 -3.82 5.95 -5.04
N GLU A 63 -4.73 6.61 -4.33
CA GLU A 63 -4.80 8.08 -4.38
C GLU A 63 -3.53 8.71 -3.83
N VAL A 64 -2.92 8.11 -2.79
CA VAL A 64 -1.63 8.57 -2.29
C VAL A 64 -0.57 8.48 -3.39
N MET A 65 -0.54 7.37 -4.12
CA MET A 65 0.43 7.21 -5.22
C MET A 65 0.22 8.28 -6.29
N GLN A 66 -1.03 8.57 -6.63
CA GLN A 66 -1.33 9.63 -7.60
C GLN A 66 -0.86 10.99 -7.10
N ALA A 67 -1.10 11.28 -5.83
CA ALA A 67 -0.68 12.55 -5.24
C ALA A 67 0.84 12.69 -5.27
N LEU A 68 1.56 11.61 -4.99
CA LEU A 68 3.02 11.62 -5.06
C LEU A 68 3.51 11.91 -6.47
N LYS A 69 2.86 11.34 -7.47
CA LYS A 69 3.24 11.59 -8.87
C LYS A 69 3.00 13.04 -9.27
N LEU A 70 1.98 13.67 -8.68
CA LEU A 70 1.69 15.07 -8.96
C LEU A 70 2.63 16.03 -8.23
N THR A 71 2.89 15.76 -6.96
CA THR A 71 3.68 16.66 -6.11
C THR A 71 5.18 16.45 -6.21
N ARG A 72 5.61 15.26 -6.62
CA ARG A 72 7.02 14.90 -6.82
C ARG A 72 7.92 15.26 -5.64
N PRO A 73 7.61 14.76 -4.44
CA PRO A 73 8.43 15.10 -3.25
C PRO A 73 9.80 14.42 -3.34
N GLN A 74 10.84 15.20 -3.49
CA GLN A 74 12.17 14.71 -3.86
C GLN A 74 12.80 13.77 -2.83
N ASN A 75 12.41 13.89 -1.57
CA ASN A 75 13.02 13.09 -0.52
C ASN A 75 12.08 12.01 0.04
N ASP A 76 10.95 11.79 -0.59
CA ASP A 76 9.98 10.81 -0.11
C ASP A 76 10.37 9.42 -0.57
N PRO A 77 10.59 8.47 0.36
CA PRO A 77 11.04 7.13 -0.01
C PRO A 77 10.02 6.36 -0.86
N VAL A 78 8.74 6.60 -0.65
CA VAL A 78 7.70 5.93 -1.45
C VAL A 78 7.71 6.46 -2.87
N TYR A 79 7.82 7.77 -3.03
CA TYR A 79 7.88 8.36 -4.36
C TYR A 79 9.11 7.87 -5.13
N LEU A 80 10.26 7.85 -4.47
CA LEU A 80 11.49 7.38 -5.11
C LEU A 80 11.40 5.91 -5.50
N PHE A 81 10.77 5.11 -4.66
CA PHE A 81 10.56 3.69 -4.96
C PHE A 81 9.63 3.51 -6.16
N LEU A 82 8.57 4.31 -6.21
CA LEU A 82 7.61 4.29 -7.31
C LEU A 82 8.31 4.62 -8.64
N LEU A 83 9.13 5.68 -8.64
CA LEU A 83 9.90 6.05 -9.84
C LEU A 83 10.85 4.95 -10.26
N LYS A 84 11.53 4.32 -9.29
CA LYS A 84 12.44 3.23 -9.58
C LYS A 84 11.72 2.09 -10.30
N LYS A 85 10.54 1.73 -9.83
CA LYS A 85 9.77 0.65 -10.44
C LYS A 85 9.35 1.01 -11.86
N GLU A 86 8.98 2.26 -12.09
CA GLU A 86 8.64 2.71 -13.43
C GLU A 86 9.86 2.66 -14.36
N GLN A 87 11.03 3.03 -13.85
CA GLN A 87 12.26 3.00 -14.62
C GLN A 87 12.69 1.59 -14.95
N GLU A 88 12.31 0.60 -14.13
CA GLU A 88 12.56 -0.79 -14.41
C GLU A 88 11.66 -1.36 -15.51
N GLY A 89 10.79 -0.53 -16.06
CA GLY A 89 9.88 -0.96 -17.12
C GLY A 89 8.63 -1.66 -16.64
N LYS A 90 8.31 -1.57 -15.36
CA LYS A 90 7.10 -2.19 -14.85
C LYS A 90 5.86 -1.50 -15.38
N PRO A 91 4.80 -2.24 -15.72
CA PRO A 91 3.54 -1.62 -16.09
C PRO A 91 3.03 -0.69 -15.00
N TYR A 92 2.24 0.30 -15.39
CA TYR A 92 1.76 1.32 -14.50
C TYR A 92 1.13 0.79 -13.21
N ASN A 93 0.22 -0.18 -13.36
CA ASN A 93 -0.47 -0.73 -12.18
C ASN A 93 0.46 -1.53 -11.29
N VAL A 94 1.43 -2.23 -11.88
CA VAL A 94 2.40 -3.00 -11.11
C VAL A 94 3.29 -2.07 -10.30
N ALA A 95 3.75 -0.99 -10.90
CA ALA A 95 4.55 0.00 -10.19
C ALA A 95 3.78 0.61 -9.02
N LYS A 96 2.51 0.94 -9.25
CA LYS A 96 1.67 1.50 -8.20
C LYS A 96 1.46 0.51 -7.06
N MET A 97 1.20 -0.74 -7.37
CA MET A 97 1.02 -1.76 -6.33
C MET A 97 2.28 -1.92 -5.49
N ALA A 98 3.45 -1.87 -6.14
CA ALA A 98 4.71 -1.93 -5.43
C ALA A 98 4.87 -0.71 -4.51
N GLY A 99 4.47 0.46 -4.98
CA GLY A 99 4.50 1.68 -4.18
C GLY A 99 3.57 1.60 -2.98
N VAL A 100 2.37 1.07 -3.16
CA VAL A 100 1.43 0.87 -2.07
C VAL A 100 2.01 -0.08 -1.02
N ASN A 101 2.63 -1.17 -1.47
CA ASN A 101 3.28 -2.11 -0.57
C ASN A 101 4.35 -1.41 0.27
N LYS A 102 5.18 -0.61 -0.37
CA LYS A 102 6.22 0.15 0.33
C LYS A 102 5.60 1.13 1.33
N PHE A 103 4.57 1.84 0.91
CA PHE A 103 3.88 2.81 1.76
C PHE A 103 3.31 2.15 3.02
N LEU A 104 2.61 1.04 2.86
CA LEU A 104 1.99 0.37 4.01
C LEU A 104 3.02 -0.24 4.95
N ARG A 105 4.15 -0.72 4.43
CA ARG A 105 5.22 -1.22 5.28
C ARG A 105 5.83 -0.11 6.11
N ILE A 106 6.04 1.05 5.52
CA ILE A 106 6.56 2.21 6.25
C ILE A 106 5.54 2.67 7.27
N TYR A 107 4.27 2.72 6.88
CA TYR A 107 3.19 3.11 7.78
C TYR A 107 3.16 2.20 9.00
N TYR A 108 3.21 0.90 8.77
CA TYR A 108 3.20 -0.08 9.86
C TYR A 108 4.39 0.12 10.81
N ALA A 109 5.58 0.26 10.25
CA ALA A 109 6.79 0.41 11.06
C ALA A 109 6.73 1.67 11.91
N ARG A 110 6.28 2.78 11.33
CA ARG A 110 6.19 4.04 12.06
C ARG A 110 5.12 4.02 13.13
N ALA A 111 3.98 3.40 12.84
CA ALA A 111 2.90 3.29 13.82
C ALA A 111 3.33 2.45 15.01
N MET A 112 4.00 1.33 14.76
CA MET A 112 4.48 0.48 15.83
C MET A 112 5.55 1.18 16.68
N GLU A 113 6.43 1.94 16.03
CA GLU A 113 7.45 2.69 16.76
C GLU A 113 6.83 3.75 17.64
N THR A 114 5.81 4.44 17.14
CA THR A 114 5.11 5.43 17.94
C THR A 114 4.50 4.82 19.20
N LEU A 115 3.94 3.61 19.07
CA LEU A 115 3.39 2.91 20.23
C LEU A 115 4.45 2.57 21.26
N LYS A 116 5.66 2.21 20.81
CA LYS A 116 6.75 1.90 21.74
C LYS A 116 7.21 3.11 22.55
N GLN A 117 6.99 4.30 22.03
CA GLN A 117 7.40 5.53 22.70
C GLN A 117 6.37 6.02 23.72
N GLN A 118 5.23 5.38 23.76
CA GLN A 118 4.23 5.67 24.78
C GLN A 118 4.45 4.79 26.03
#